data_802aaa08448e625e9c7cfd169507ddfc
#
_entry.id   802aaa08448e625e9c7cfd169507ddfc
#
_cell.length_a   1.000
_cell.length_b   1.000
_cell.length_c   1.000
_cell.angle_alpha   90.00
_cell.angle_beta   90.00
_cell.angle_gamma   90.00
#
_symmetry.space_group_name_H-M   'P 1'
#
loop_
_entity.id
_entity.type
_entity.pdbx_description
1 polymer ?
#
loop_
_entity_poly.entity_id
_entity_poly.type
_entity_poly.pdbx_seq_one_letter_code
_entity_poly.pdbx_strand_id
1 'polypeptide(L)'
;MKKYNRIFVIVLDSLGIGAMPDSERFGDIDVDTFGHILERMQTLDIPNLTRLGMLNLHCGGQMQPAAEPIGRFTRLAEASNGKDTMTGHWEMMGIKTEKPFKTFTEHGFPPELIAELEKQCGKKVIGNKSASGTEIIVRTANRHDYALKPTGLTALNALKDSGLDVISVGKINDIFCGEGITEAFRSKSSVHGMEQTIDICEKDFKGLCFVNLVDFDALWGHRRNVTGYGEEIEKFDKNLGILMEKLRDDDLLILTADHGNDPTYKGTDHTREYVPFIAYSKSMKGGGAIEEEATFAVIGATIADNFGVKMPEGTIGHSILEEL
;
A
#
# COMPACT_ATOMS: atom_id res chain seq x y z
N MET A 1 -12.55 -18.23 15.27
CA MET A 1 -13.78 -17.47 15.65
C MET A 1 -13.63 -16.06 15.09
N LYS A 2 -14.65 -15.49 14.45
CA LYS A 2 -14.62 -14.11 13.96
C LYS A 2 -14.31 -13.14 15.10
N LYS A 3 -13.28 -12.33 14.95
CA LYS A 3 -12.82 -11.39 15.96
C LYS A 3 -13.28 -9.96 15.67
N TYR A 4 -13.31 -9.56 14.37
CA TYR A 4 -13.67 -8.23 13.92
C TYR A 4 -14.80 -8.26 12.89
N ASN A 5 -15.68 -7.24 12.91
CA ASN A 5 -16.79 -7.11 11.97
C ASN A 5 -16.37 -6.42 10.69
N ARG A 6 -15.56 -5.36 10.82
CA ARG A 6 -15.05 -4.57 9.71
C ARG A 6 -13.54 -4.48 9.82
N ILE A 7 -12.87 -4.61 8.71
CA ILE A 7 -11.41 -4.44 8.63
C ILE A 7 -11.13 -3.30 7.65
N PHE A 8 -10.33 -2.35 8.10
CA PHE A 8 -9.84 -1.24 7.29
C PHE A 8 -8.36 -1.46 7.02
N VAL A 9 -7.97 -1.64 5.77
CA VAL A 9 -6.57 -1.71 5.35
C VAL A 9 -6.25 -0.43 4.61
N ILE A 10 -5.31 0.34 5.13
CA ILE A 10 -4.86 1.59 4.52
C ILE A 10 -3.41 1.44 4.08
N VAL A 11 -3.21 1.56 2.78
CA VAL A 11 -1.88 1.53 2.16
C VAL A 11 -1.39 2.96 1.96
N LEU A 12 -0.32 3.32 2.67
CA LEU A 12 0.45 4.53 2.42
C LEU A 12 1.40 4.21 1.26
N ASP A 13 0.96 4.49 0.03
CA ASP A 13 1.64 4.10 -1.20
C ASP A 13 3.12 4.50 -1.16
N SER A 14 4.00 3.51 -1.26
CA SER A 14 5.45 3.65 -1.23
C SER A 14 6.13 4.00 0.11
N LEU A 15 5.47 3.90 1.26
CA LEU A 15 6.11 4.18 2.55
C LEU A 15 6.97 2.99 3.04
N GLY A 16 8.10 2.76 2.41
CA GLY A 16 9.10 1.78 2.85
C GLY A 16 9.79 2.16 4.17
N ILE A 17 10.38 1.18 4.83
CA ILE A 17 11.05 1.32 6.13
C ILE A 17 12.40 0.57 6.15
N GLY A 18 13.21 0.84 5.15
CA GLY A 18 14.57 0.34 5.04
C GLY A 18 14.73 -0.84 4.07
N ALA A 19 15.96 -0.96 3.56
CA ALA A 19 16.32 -1.91 2.53
C ALA A 19 16.03 -3.37 2.92
N MET A 20 15.42 -4.13 2.01
CA MET A 20 15.32 -5.57 2.14
C MET A 20 16.67 -6.26 1.86
N PRO A 21 16.91 -7.50 2.36
CA PRO A 21 18.16 -8.22 2.14
C PRO A 21 18.50 -8.46 0.66
N ASP A 22 17.48 -8.47 -0.21
CA ASP A 22 17.65 -8.66 -1.66
C ASP A 22 17.61 -7.35 -2.46
N SER A 23 17.60 -6.19 -1.81
CA SER A 23 17.52 -4.88 -2.46
C SER A 23 18.63 -4.61 -3.46
N GLU A 24 19.84 -5.12 -3.21
CA GLU A 24 20.98 -5.02 -4.16
C GLU A 24 20.67 -5.66 -5.53
N ARG A 25 19.85 -6.71 -5.59
CA ARG A 25 19.43 -7.35 -6.86
C ARG A 25 18.62 -6.39 -7.73
N PHE A 26 17.98 -5.38 -7.11
CA PHE A 26 17.21 -4.34 -7.77
C PHE A 26 18.02 -3.06 -7.98
N GLY A 27 19.29 -3.05 -7.55
CA GLY A 27 20.18 -1.88 -7.60
C GLY A 27 19.91 -0.87 -6.50
N ASP A 28 19.12 -1.22 -5.50
CA ASP A 28 18.69 -0.37 -4.41
C ASP A 28 19.60 -0.58 -3.19
N ILE A 29 20.55 0.34 -3.00
CA ILE A 29 21.55 0.29 -1.93
C ILE A 29 21.26 1.44 -0.97
N ASP A 30 21.27 1.16 0.33
CA ASP A 30 21.06 2.16 1.39
C ASP A 30 19.74 2.94 1.23
N VAL A 31 18.68 2.25 0.79
CA VAL A 31 17.34 2.83 0.66
C VAL A 31 16.59 2.72 1.97
N ASP A 32 15.91 3.81 2.35
CA ASP A 32 15.11 3.88 3.56
C ASP A 32 14.13 5.07 3.47
N THR A 33 13.00 4.83 2.84
CA THR A 33 12.03 5.90 2.56
C THR A 33 11.65 6.68 3.82
N PHE A 34 11.15 6.02 4.86
CA PHE A 34 10.71 6.70 6.07
C PHE A 34 11.88 7.21 6.90
N GLY A 35 12.94 6.43 7.07
CA GLY A 35 14.12 6.83 7.83
C GLY A 35 14.80 8.05 7.24
N HIS A 36 15.02 8.11 5.93
CA HIS A 36 15.62 9.27 5.28
C HIS A 36 14.72 10.52 5.32
N ILE A 37 13.38 10.35 5.29
CA ILE A 37 12.46 11.47 5.53
C ILE A 37 12.66 12.01 6.95
N LEU A 38 12.69 11.14 7.97
CA LEU A 38 12.94 11.55 9.36
C LEU A 38 14.30 12.22 9.54
N GLU A 39 15.34 11.69 8.90
CA GLU A 39 16.67 12.30 8.93
C GLU A 39 16.71 13.71 8.32
N ARG A 40 15.97 13.94 7.26
CA ARG A 40 15.91 15.26 6.59
C ARG A 40 15.02 16.26 7.29
N MET A 41 13.85 15.81 7.73
CA MET A 41 12.86 16.65 8.40
C MET A 41 13.20 16.88 9.88
N GLN A 42 13.98 15.97 10.50
CA GLN A 42 14.34 15.92 11.92
C GLN A 42 13.14 15.66 12.85
N THR A 43 12.00 16.28 12.61
CA THR A 43 10.75 16.08 13.36
C THR A 43 9.56 16.06 12.42
N LEU A 44 8.56 15.25 12.74
CA LEU A 44 7.24 15.23 12.10
C LEU A 44 6.14 15.29 13.17
N ASP A 45 5.05 15.99 12.89
CA ASP A 45 3.86 16.02 13.76
C ASP A 45 2.97 14.80 13.49
N ILE A 46 3.37 13.64 14.04
CA ILE A 46 2.73 12.34 13.82
C ILE A 46 2.37 11.61 15.14
N PRO A 47 1.62 12.26 16.04
CA PRO A 47 1.32 11.69 17.37
C PRO A 47 0.55 10.37 17.30
N ASN A 48 -0.35 10.17 16.32
CA ASN A 48 -1.15 8.96 16.20
C ASN A 48 -0.33 7.78 15.69
N LEU A 49 0.46 7.96 14.64
CA LEU A 49 1.41 6.95 14.17
C LEU A 49 2.42 6.58 15.25
N THR A 50 2.92 7.56 16.01
CA THR A 50 3.82 7.34 17.14
C THR A 50 3.15 6.45 18.18
N ARG A 51 1.93 6.78 18.62
CA ARG A 51 1.15 5.98 19.59
C ARG A 51 0.86 4.57 19.08
N LEU A 52 0.64 4.40 17.79
CA LEU A 52 0.41 3.09 17.17
C LEU A 52 1.67 2.24 17.09
N GLY A 53 2.88 2.82 17.23
CA GLY A 53 4.16 2.11 17.24
C GLY A 53 5.00 2.26 15.97
N MET A 54 4.66 3.19 15.07
CA MET A 54 5.47 3.42 13.86
C MET A 54 6.93 3.76 14.20
N LEU A 55 7.16 4.62 15.18
CA LEU A 55 8.51 4.95 15.63
C LEU A 55 9.19 3.86 16.49
N ASN A 56 8.42 2.90 17.01
CA ASN A 56 8.97 1.71 17.66
C ASN A 56 9.42 0.68 16.61
N LEU A 57 8.76 0.66 15.46
CA LEU A 57 9.11 -0.18 14.33
C LEU A 57 10.32 0.39 13.57
N HIS A 58 10.30 1.67 13.29
CA HIS A 58 11.38 2.36 12.58
C HIS A 58 11.49 3.82 13.04
N CYS A 59 12.66 4.20 13.52
CA CYS A 59 12.89 5.48 14.18
C CYS A 59 14.09 6.19 13.52
N GLY A 60 14.05 7.51 13.47
CA GLY A 60 15.12 8.34 12.91
C GLY A 60 14.99 9.81 13.28
N GLY A 61 15.93 10.64 12.86
CA GLY A 61 15.96 12.06 13.19
C GLY A 61 16.00 12.31 14.70
N GLN A 62 15.17 13.24 15.15
CA GLN A 62 15.01 13.58 16.59
C GLN A 62 13.73 12.99 17.19
N MET A 63 13.06 12.11 16.44
CA MET A 63 11.83 11.48 16.88
C MET A 63 12.08 10.40 17.95
N GLN A 64 11.12 10.19 18.83
CA GLN A 64 11.21 9.21 19.90
C GLN A 64 10.06 8.21 19.80
N PRO A 65 10.33 6.91 19.98
CA PRO A 65 9.30 5.88 20.01
C PRO A 65 8.35 6.07 21.21
N ALA A 66 7.14 5.52 21.10
CA ALA A 66 6.21 5.48 22.23
C ALA A 66 6.73 4.55 23.32
N ALA A 67 6.64 4.97 24.59
CA ALA A 67 6.99 4.11 25.72
C ALA A 67 6.04 2.90 25.82
N GLU A 68 4.77 3.12 25.56
CA GLU A 68 3.71 2.10 25.58
C GLU A 68 2.89 2.22 24.30
N PRO A 69 3.33 1.61 23.19
CA PRO A 69 2.56 1.63 21.94
C PRO A 69 1.25 0.87 22.08
N ILE A 70 0.19 1.35 21.44
CA ILE A 70 -1.15 0.76 21.51
C ILE A 70 -1.47 -0.18 20.34
N GLY A 71 -0.69 -0.13 19.25
CA GLY A 71 -0.82 -1.02 18.11
C GLY A 71 0.08 -2.26 18.21
N ARG A 72 -0.28 -3.33 17.50
CA ARG A 72 0.61 -4.43 17.17
C ARG A 72 1.35 -4.09 15.89
N PHE A 73 2.66 -4.27 15.85
CA PHE A 73 3.44 -3.86 14.70
C PHE A 73 4.59 -4.81 14.38
N THR A 74 4.87 -4.89 13.09
CA THR A 74 6.04 -5.59 12.54
C THR A 74 6.40 -5.00 11.18
N ARG A 75 7.48 -5.47 10.59
CA ARG A 75 7.82 -5.22 9.19
C ARG A 75 7.51 -6.45 8.35
N LEU A 76 7.09 -6.21 7.13
CA LEU A 76 6.82 -7.25 6.15
C LEU A 76 7.88 -7.20 5.05
N ALA A 77 8.40 -8.37 4.67
CA ALA A 77 9.24 -8.53 3.49
C ALA A 77 8.37 -8.90 2.29
N GLU A 78 8.70 -8.42 1.10
CA GLU A 78 8.00 -8.81 -0.12
C GLU A 78 8.55 -10.10 -0.70
N ALA A 79 7.71 -11.13 -0.85
CA ALA A 79 8.09 -12.43 -1.43
C ALA A 79 8.09 -12.44 -2.96
N SER A 80 7.40 -11.48 -3.58
CA SER A 80 7.33 -11.32 -5.03
C SER A 80 8.61 -10.75 -5.62
N ASN A 81 8.86 -11.04 -6.89
CA ASN A 81 10.03 -10.53 -7.64
C ASN A 81 9.73 -9.18 -8.32
N GLY A 82 9.13 -8.25 -7.61
CA GLY A 82 8.83 -6.90 -8.09
C GLY A 82 9.07 -5.86 -7.01
N LYS A 83 8.81 -4.62 -7.32
CA LYS A 83 8.82 -3.49 -6.39
C LYS A 83 7.86 -2.40 -6.87
N ASP A 84 6.78 -2.81 -7.49
CA ASP A 84 5.77 -1.92 -8.07
C ASP A 84 4.41 -2.08 -7.37
N THR A 85 3.57 -1.06 -7.50
CA THR A 85 2.27 -0.97 -6.84
C THR A 85 1.38 -2.19 -7.08
N MET A 86 1.32 -2.71 -8.32
CA MET A 86 0.48 -3.88 -8.60
C MET A 86 1.01 -5.12 -7.90
N THR A 87 2.34 -5.35 -7.96
CA THR A 87 2.99 -6.50 -7.34
C THR A 87 2.75 -6.52 -5.83
N GLY A 88 3.00 -5.40 -5.14
CA GLY A 88 2.79 -5.30 -3.69
C GLY A 88 1.34 -5.51 -3.28
N HIS A 89 0.39 -4.83 -3.94
CA HIS A 89 -1.03 -4.99 -3.64
C HIS A 89 -1.57 -6.41 -3.93
N TRP A 90 -1.13 -7.03 -5.04
CA TRP A 90 -1.53 -8.40 -5.35
C TRP A 90 -0.97 -9.38 -4.32
N GLU A 91 0.28 -9.16 -3.86
CA GLU A 91 0.84 -9.99 -2.81
C GLU A 91 0.09 -9.85 -1.49
N MET A 92 -0.29 -8.64 -1.07
CA MET A 92 -1.15 -8.45 0.10
C MET A 92 -2.40 -9.33 0.06
N MET A 93 -2.94 -9.56 -1.14
CA MET A 93 -4.17 -10.37 -1.32
C MET A 93 -3.90 -11.81 -1.76
N GLY A 94 -2.64 -12.29 -1.61
CA GLY A 94 -2.26 -13.69 -1.71
C GLY A 94 -1.57 -14.11 -3.00
N ILE A 95 -1.31 -13.21 -3.98
CA ILE A 95 -0.65 -13.58 -5.23
C ILE A 95 0.83 -13.24 -5.19
N LYS A 96 1.69 -14.27 -5.29
CA LYS A 96 3.11 -14.09 -5.49
C LYS A 96 3.43 -13.87 -6.97
N THR A 97 4.04 -12.73 -7.30
CA THR A 97 4.51 -12.42 -8.65
C THR A 97 5.91 -12.97 -8.86
N GLU A 98 6.02 -14.10 -9.59
CA GLU A 98 7.31 -14.74 -9.88
C GLU A 98 8.09 -14.00 -10.98
N LYS A 99 7.39 -13.45 -11.97
CA LYS A 99 7.98 -12.68 -13.08
C LYS A 99 7.61 -11.23 -12.93
N PRO A 100 8.59 -10.35 -12.63
CA PRO A 100 8.32 -8.93 -12.48
C PRO A 100 7.82 -8.31 -13.78
N PHE A 101 7.07 -7.24 -13.66
CA PHE A 101 6.68 -6.44 -14.82
C PHE A 101 7.91 -5.86 -15.50
N LYS A 102 7.87 -5.83 -16.83
CA LYS A 102 8.95 -5.26 -17.61
C LYS A 102 8.87 -3.73 -17.55
N THR A 103 9.87 -3.12 -16.95
CA THR A 103 9.98 -1.66 -16.88
C THR A 103 10.90 -1.11 -17.96
N PHE A 104 10.71 0.16 -18.35
CA PHE A 104 11.49 0.85 -19.38
C PHE A 104 12.01 2.18 -18.84
N THR A 105 12.68 2.11 -17.70
CA THR A 105 13.09 3.26 -16.90
C THR A 105 14.25 4.08 -17.48
N GLU A 106 15.04 3.53 -18.42
CA GLU A 106 16.20 4.23 -18.97
C GLU A 106 15.85 5.15 -20.16
N HIS A 107 15.09 4.61 -21.12
CA HIS A 107 14.85 5.30 -22.40
C HIS A 107 13.38 5.39 -22.81
N GLY A 108 12.45 4.98 -21.93
CA GLY A 108 11.05 4.79 -22.29
C GLY A 108 10.85 3.53 -23.14
N PHE A 109 9.69 3.42 -23.77
CA PHE A 109 9.32 2.26 -24.58
C PHE A 109 10.17 2.12 -25.86
N PRO A 110 10.47 0.89 -26.31
CA PRO A 110 11.10 0.66 -27.58
C PRO A 110 10.32 1.26 -28.76
N PRO A 111 11.02 1.78 -29.79
CA PRO A 111 10.35 2.40 -30.96
C PRO A 111 9.33 1.49 -31.64
N GLU A 112 9.58 0.18 -31.67
CA GLU A 112 8.71 -0.82 -32.28
C GLU A 112 7.36 -0.91 -31.55
N LEU A 113 7.38 -0.84 -30.21
CA LEU A 113 6.18 -0.86 -29.38
C LEU A 113 5.36 0.43 -29.59
N ILE A 114 6.04 1.58 -29.67
CA ILE A 114 5.41 2.86 -29.97
C ILE A 114 4.74 2.84 -31.35
N ALA A 115 5.45 2.33 -32.38
CA ALA A 115 4.91 2.25 -33.74
C ALA A 115 3.68 1.33 -33.81
N GLU A 116 3.70 0.18 -33.13
CA GLU A 116 2.54 -0.72 -33.12
C GLU A 116 1.36 -0.11 -32.35
N LEU A 117 1.61 0.56 -31.24
CA LEU A 117 0.57 1.29 -30.50
C LEU A 117 -0.07 2.39 -31.38
N GLU A 118 0.74 3.22 -32.05
CA GLU A 118 0.23 4.27 -32.96
C GLU A 118 -0.63 3.69 -34.08
N LYS A 119 -0.21 2.56 -34.64
CA LYS A 119 -0.95 1.85 -35.70
C LYS A 119 -2.30 1.32 -35.18
N GLN A 120 -2.33 0.73 -33.99
CA GLN A 120 -3.56 0.15 -33.42
C GLN A 120 -4.54 1.21 -32.95
N CYS A 121 -4.07 2.29 -32.30
CA CYS A 121 -4.95 3.34 -31.78
C CYS A 121 -5.24 4.47 -32.79
N GLY A 122 -4.54 4.53 -33.91
CA GLY A 122 -4.68 5.58 -34.94
C GLY A 122 -4.27 6.98 -34.45
N LYS A 123 -3.47 7.07 -33.38
CA LYS A 123 -3.04 8.32 -32.76
C LYS A 123 -1.54 8.35 -32.58
N LYS A 124 -0.93 9.54 -32.75
CA LYS A 124 0.49 9.73 -32.52
C LYS A 124 0.81 9.84 -31.02
N VAL A 125 1.86 9.14 -30.59
CA VAL A 125 2.47 9.32 -29.28
C VAL A 125 3.24 10.63 -29.28
N ILE A 126 2.95 11.51 -28.31
CA ILE A 126 3.58 12.84 -28.20
C ILE A 126 4.63 12.91 -27.09
N GLY A 127 4.78 11.86 -26.31
CA GLY A 127 5.80 11.72 -25.27
C GLY A 127 6.07 10.25 -24.98
N ASN A 128 7.34 9.90 -24.97
CA ASN A 128 7.87 8.61 -24.55
C ASN A 128 9.05 8.92 -23.65
N LYS A 129 8.82 8.96 -22.35
CA LYS A 129 9.83 9.32 -21.35
C LYS A 129 10.18 8.11 -20.53
N SER A 130 11.42 8.09 -20.05
CA SER A 130 11.79 7.18 -18.99
C SER A 130 10.99 7.54 -17.72
N ALA A 131 10.25 6.61 -17.20
CA ALA A 131 9.47 6.73 -15.98
C ALA A 131 9.42 5.37 -15.30
N SER A 132 9.27 5.35 -13.98
CA SER A 132 8.91 4.13 -13.28
C SER A 132 7.48 3.78 -13.64
N GLY A 133 7.26 2.57 -14.06
CA GLY A 133 6.05 2.24 -14.76
C GLY A 133 6.07 2.78 -16.19
N THR A 134 5.09 2.42 -16.95
CA THR A 134 5.04 2.65 -18.38
C THR A 134 4.11 3.82 -18.69
N GLU A 135 4.60 5.04 -18.62
CA GLU A 135 3.82 6.19 -19.03
C GLU A 135 3.96 6.48 -20.54
N ILE A 136 2.87 6.32 -21.25
CA ILE A 136 2.71 6.81 -22.62
C ILE A 136 1.79 8.03 -22.60
N ILE A 137 2.30 9.18 -23.05
CA ILE A 137 1.48 10.37 -23.20
C ILE A 137 0.89 10.40 -24.59
N VAL A 138 -0.41 10.13 -24.69
CA VAL A 138 -1.21 10.32 -25.88
C VAL A 138 -2.20 11.45 -25.60
N ARG A 139 -2.29 12.45 -26.48
CA ARG A 139 -3.25 13.54 -26.32
C ARG A 139 -4.67 13.02 -26.56
N THR A 140 -5.38 12.69 -25.48
CA THR A 140 -6.80 12.31 -25.51
C THR A 140 -7.59 13.17 -24.53
N ALA A 141 -8.89 13.31 -24.78
CA ALA A 141 -9.81 13.95 -23.82
C ALA A 141 -10.04 13.09 -22.56
N ASN A 142 -9.68 11.80 -22.60
CA ASN A 142 -9.88 10.84 -21.53
C ASN A 142 -8.55 10.15 -21.23
N ARG A 143 -7.99 10.39 -20.06
CA ARG A 143 -6.91 9.57 -19.51
C ARG A 143 -7.49 8.23 -19.06
N HIS A 144 -6.90 7.12 -19.49
CA HIS A 144 -7.25 5.79 -19.05
C HIS A 144 -5.97 5.00 -18.76
N ASP A 145 -5.87 4.49 -17.54
CA ASP A 145 -4.77 3.61 -17.12
C ASP A 145 -5.21 2.17 -17.43
N TYR A 146 -4.46 1.47 -18.26
CA TYR A 146 -4.71 0.04 -18.54
C TYR A 146 -3.95 -0.80 -17.54
N ALA A 147 -4.64 -1.29 -16.51
CA ALA A 147 -4.08 -2.25 -15.57
C ALA A 147 -4.23 -3.68 -16.10
N LEU A 148 -3.27 -4.53 -15.80
CA LEU A 148 -3.42 -5.97 -15.99
C LEU A 148 -4.28 -6.54 -14.87
N LYS A 149 -5.10 -7.54 -15.20
CA LYS A 149 -5.82 -8.30 -14.18
C LYS A 149 -4.84 -9.10 -13.32
N PRO A 150 -5.15 -9.29 -12.02
CA PRO A 150 -4.43 -10.25 -11.20
C PRO A 150 -4.31 -11.61 -11.90
N THR A 151 -3.17 -12.27 -11.74
CA THR A 151 -2.88 -13.55 -12.43
C THR A 151 -3.65 -14.74 -11.88
N GLY A 152 -4.40 -14.56 -10.79
CA GLY A 152 -5.22 -15.57 -10.13
C GLY A 152 -6.30 -14.92 -9.26
N LEU A 153 -7.09 -15.77 -8.60
CA LEU A 153 -8.05 -15.33 -7.60
C LEU A 153 -7.33 -14.87 -6.33
N THR A 154 -7.87 -13.85 -5.68
CA THR A 154 -7.31 -13.20 -4.50
C THR A 154 -8.22 -13.35 -3.28
N ALA A 155 -7.76 -12.93 -2.11
CA ALA A 155 -8.58 -12.80 -0.92
C ALA A 155 -9.85 -11.97 -1.19
N LEU A 156 -9.76 -10.92 -2.04
CA LEU A 156 -10.91 -10.07 -2.38
C LEU A 156 -12.03 -10.87 -3.06
N ASN A 157 -11.68 -11.77 -4.00
CA ASN A 157 -12.65 -12.65 -4.66
C ASN A 157 -13.32 -13.57 -3.63
N ALA A 158 -12.53 -14.20 -2.76
CA ALA A 158 -13.05 -15.13 -1.75
C ALA A 158 -13.98 -14.44 -0.74
N LEU A 159 -13.65 -13.21 -0.31
CA LEU A 159 -14.53 -12.42 0.55
C LEU A 159 -15.85 -12.08 -0.12
N LYS A 160 -15.81 -11.55 -1.34
CA LYS A 160 -16.99 -11.20 -2.13
C LYS A 160 -17.88 -12.43 -2.38
N ASP A 161 -17.30 -13.55 -2.79
CA ASP A 161 -18.03 -14.80 -3.06
C ASP A 161 -18.66 -15.38 -1.80
N SER A 162 -18.12 -15.02 -0.62
CA SER A 162 -18.70 -15.36 0.70
C SER A 162 -19.78 -14.37 1.16
N GLY A 163 -20.18 -13.42 0.32
CA GLY A 163 -21.21 -12.42 0.62
C GLY A 163 -20.78 -11.31 1.57
N LEU A 164 -19.47 -11.05 1.66
CA LEU A 164 -18.91 -9.95 2.42
C LEU A 164 -18.74 -8.71 1.55
N ASP A 165 -18.79 -7.54 2.16
CA ASP A 165 -18.49 -6.29 1.50
C ASP A 165 -16.97 -6.17 1.27
N VAL A 166 -16.61 -5.74 0.07
CA VAL A 166 -15.24 -5.38 -0.30
C VAL A 166 -15.28 -3.99 -0.92
N ILE A 167 -15.09 -3.00 -0.06
CA ILE A 167 -15.14 -1.58 -0.42
C ILE A 167 -13.73 -1.13 -0.76
N SER A 168 -13.58 -0.53 -1.93
CA SER A 168 -12.30 0.02 -2.39
C SER A 168 -12.30 1.54 -2.37
N VAL A 169 -11.19 2.15 -1.93
CA VAL A 169 -10.95 3.59 -1.97
C VAL A 169 -9.64 3.86 -2.71
N GLY A 170 -9.61 4.91 -3.53
CA GLY A 170 -8.43 5.27 -4.31
C GLY A 170 -8.25 4.39 -5.55
N LYS A 171 -7.03 3.92 -5.81
CA LYS A 171 -6.68 3.10 -6.98
C LYS A 171 -6.95 1.61 -6.83
N ILE A 172 -7.41 1.12 -5.68
CA ILE A 172 -7.61 -0.32 -5.44
C ILE A 172 -8.45 -0.98 -6.53
N ASN A 173 -9.57 -0.35 -6.92
CA ASN A 173 -10.42 -0.89 -7.98
C ASN A 173 -9.67 -1.02 -9.32
N ASP A 174 -8.81 -0.09 -9.65
CA ASP A 174 -8.04 -0.08 -10.89
C ASP A 174 -6.90 -1.12 -10.81
N ILE A 175 -6.19 -1.23 -9.67
CA ILE A 175 -5.12 -2.22 -9.41
C ILE A 175 -5.62 -3.66 -9.56
N PHE A 176 -6.85 -3.93 -9.12
CA PHE A 176 -7.48 -5.25 -9.22
C PHE A 176 -8.42 -5.40 -10.42
N CYS A 177 -8.50 -4.40 -11.33
CA CYS A 177 -9.44 -4.38 -12.47
C CYS A 177 -10.89 -4.68 -12.07
N GLY A 178 -11.33 -4.26 -10.88
CA GLY A 178 -12.65 -4.52 -10.32
C GLY A 178 -12.88 -5.95 -9.81
N GLU A 179 -11.88 -6.84 -9.90
CA GLU A 179 -12.01 -8.22 -9.41
C GLU A 179 -12.13 -8.25 -7.88
N GLY A 180 -13.15 -8.94 -7.39
CA GLY A 180 -13.41 -9.06 -5.97
C GLY A 180 -13.95 -7.81 -5.27
N ILE A 181 -14.21 -6.70 -5.96
CA ILE A 181 -14.71 -5.45 -5.40
C ILE A 181 -16.25 -5.44 -5.43
N THR A 182 -16.90 -4.99 -4.36
CA THR A 182 -18.35 -4.79 -4.27
C THR A 182 -18.76 -3.33 -4.44
N GLU A 183 -17.97 -2.39 -3.93
CA GLU A 183 -18.19 -0.95 -4.03
C GLU A 183 -16.87 -0.21 -4.22
N ALA A 184 -16.84 0.84 -5.05
CA ALA A 184 -15.61 1.56 -5.36
C ALA A 184 -15.75 3.08 -5.25
N PHE A 185 -14.83 3.71 -4.53
CA PHE A 185 -14.74 5.16 -4.33
C PHE A 185 -13.42 5.68 -4.91
N ARG A 186 -13.50 6.47 -5.98
CA ARG A 186 -12.31 7.13 -6.55
C ARG A 186 -11.93 8.33 -5.71
N SER A 187 -10.70 8.40 -5.26
CA SER A 187 -10.14 9.56 -4.59
C SER A 187 -9.47 10.53 -5.59
N LYS A 188 -9.43 11.81 -5.22
CA LYS A 188 -8.72 12.87 -5.98
C LYS A 188 -7.35 13.17 -5.39
N SER A 189 -7.12 12.76 -4.16
CA SER A 189 -5.90 12.92 -3.38
C SER A 189 -5.89 11.94 -2.20
N SER A 190 -4.76 11.78 -1.53
CA SER A 190 -4.68 10.98 -0.31
C SER A 190 -5.56 11.53 0.80
N VAL A 191 -5.61 12.85 0.97
CA VAL A 191 -6.51 13.51 1.93
C VAL A 191 -7.97 13.16 1.63
N HIS A 192 -8.41 13.28 0.36
CA HIS A 192 -9.78 12.93 -0.03
C HIS A 192 -10.06 11.42 0.16
N GLY A 193 -9.06 10.55 -0.05
CA GLY A 193 -9.18 9.13 0.25
C GLY A 193 -9.42 8.86 1.74
N MET A 194 -8.73 9.59 2.61
CA MET A 194 -8.97 9.52 4.06
C MET A 194 -10.34 10.05 4.46
N GLU A 195 -10.79 11.17 3.88
CA GLU A 195 -12.15 11.70 4.10
C GLU A 195 -13.22 10.66 3.73
N GLN A 196 -13.10 10.03 2.55
CA GLN A 196 -14.00 8.95 2.13
C GLN A 196 -13.94 7.74 3.08
N THR A 197 -12.77 7.37 3.57
CA THR A 197 -12.58 6.27 4.53
C THR A 197 -13.27 6.58 5.87
N ILE A 198 -13.16 7.82 6.34
CA ILE A 198 -13.84 8.32 7.55
C ILE A 198 -15.36 8.28 7.39
N ASP A 199 -15.87 8.68 6.22
CA ASP A 199 -17.31 8.59 5.91
C ASP A 199 -17.80 7.13 5.82
N ILE A 200 -16.99 6.23 5.26
CA ILE A 200 -17.28 4.79 5.20
C ILE A 200 -17.29 4.19 6.60
N CYS A 201 -16.44 4.67 7.51
CA CYS A 201 -16.43 4.21 8.91
C CYS A 201 -17.76 4.46 9.63
N GLU A 202 -18.56 5.44 9.21
CA GLU A 202 -19.90 5.70 9.74
C GLU A 202 -21.00 4.76 9.19
N LYS A 203 -20.71 4.05 8.08
CA LYS A 203 -21.66 3.12 7.46
C LYS A 203 -21.67 1.76 8.16
N ASP A 204 -22.79 1.07 8.05
CA ASP A 204 -22.89 -0.32 8.44
C ASP A 204 -22.52 -1.21 7.26
N PHE A 205 -21.44 -1.99 7.43
CA PHE A 205 -21.02 -3.02 6.50
C PHE A 205 -20.32 -4.15 7.25
N LYS A 206 -20.15 -5.29 6.61
CA LYS A 206 -19.41 -6.43 7.15
C LYS A 206 -18.40 -6.93 6.12
N GLY A 207 -17.12 -6.70 6.38
CA GLY A 207 -16.08 -7.07 5.43
C GLY A 207 -14.87 -6.18 5.48
N LEU A 208 -14.33 -5.87 4.32
CA LEU A 208 -13.09 -5.13 4.11
C LEU A 208 -13.34 -3.76 3.47
N CYS A 209 -12.73 -2.72 4.03
CA CYS A 209 -12.48 -1.45 3.35
C CYS A 209 -10.98 -1.37 3.03
N PHE A 210 -10.63 -1.42 1.73
CA PHE A 210 -9.25 -1.42 1.25
C PHE A 210 -8.94 -0.09 0.57
N VAL A 211 -7.96 0.63 1.09
CA VAL A 211 -7.66 2.03 0.76
C VAL A 211 -6.24 2.13 0.23
N ASN A 212 -6.05 2.81 -0.91
CA ASN A 212 -4.74 3.19 -1.42
C ASN A 212 -4.62 4.71 -1.45
N LEU A 213 -3.60 5.25 -0.79
CA LEU A 213 -3.30 6.68 -0.68
C LEU A 213 -2.13 7.04 -1.61
N VAL A 214 -2.43 7.39 -2.84
CA VAL A 214 -1.50 7.47 -3.99
C VAL A 214 -0.52 8.64 -3.93
N ASP A 215 -0.86 9.76 -3.27
CA ASP A 215 -0.06 11.00 -3.37
C ASP A 215 1.35 10.84 -2.80
N PHE A 216 1.54 9.95 -1.83
CA PHE A 216 2.84 9.63 -1.25
C PHE A 216 3.84 9.24 -2.34
N ASP A 217 3.44 8.31 -3.20
CA ASP A 217 4.23 7.86 -4.35
C ASP A 217 4.21 8.88 -5.50
N ALA A 218 3.03 9.18 -6.02
CA ALA A 218 2.86 9.91 -7.28
C ALA A 218 3.33 11.37 -7.21
N LEU A 219 3.15 12.05 -6.07
CA LEU A 219 3.50 13.46 -5.92
C LEU A 219 4.84 13.68 -5.21
N TRP A 220 5.24 12.74 -4.33
CA TRP A 220 6.38 12.99 -3.46
C TRP A 220 7.54 12.00 -3.69
N GLY A 221 7.27 10.71 -3.74
CA GLY A 221 8.27 9.67 -4.01
C GLY A 221 8.93 9.85 -5.37
N HIS A 222 8.16 9.75 -6.45
CA HIS A 222 8.67 9.90 -7.83
C HIS A 222 9.26 11.28 -8.14
N ARG A 223 8.87 12.32 -7.43
CA ARG A 223 9.38 13.68 -7.60
C ARG A 223 10.55 14.02 -6.70
N ARG A 224 10.99 13.06 -5.89
CA ARG A 224 12.11 13.21 -4.97
C ARG A 224 11.95 14.43 -4.04
N ASN A 225 10.71 14.65 -3.56
CA ASN A 225 10.37 15.75 -2.70
C ASN A 225 10.18 15.28 -1.25
N VAL A 226 11.28 15.24 -0.50
CA VAL A 226 11.31 14.80 0.91
C VAL A 226 10.37 15.62 1.80
N THR A 227 10.39 16.94 1.66
CA THR A 227 9.54 17.83 2.47
C THR A 227 8.06 17.59 2.19
N GLY A 228 7.67 17.51 0.90
CA GLY A 228 6.28 17.24 0.55
C GLY A 228 5.82 15.87 1.04
N TYR A 229 6.71 14.86 1.04
CA TYR A 229 6.41 13.53 1.57
C TYR A 229 6.16 13.58 3.09
N GLY A 230 7.04 14.24 3.84
CA GLY A 230 6.87 14.42 5.29
C GLY A 230 5.58 15.18 5.64
N GLU A 231 5.28 16.28 4.94
CA GLU A 231 4.03 17.03 5.11
C GLU A 231 2.79 16.17 4.80
N GLU A 232 2.88 15.24 3.85
CA GLU A 232 1.77 14.32 3.54
C GLU A 232 1.56 13.29 4.67
N ILE A 233 2.65 12.79 5.27
CA ILE A 233 2.57 11.92 6.46
C ILE A 233 1.88 12.65 7.62
N GLU A 234 2.20 13.92 7.86
CA GLU A 234 1.54 14.73 8.90
C GLU A 234 0.05 14.94 8.63
N LYS A 235 -0.35 15.19 7.37
CA LYS A 235 -1.77 15.30 6.98
C LYS A 235 -2.51 13.98 7.18
N PHE A 236 -1.85 12.87 6.81
CA PHE A 236 -2.38 11.54 7.06
C PHE A 236 -2.59 11.29 8.55
N ASP A 237 -1.61 11.61 9.39
CA ASP A 237 -1.69 11.39 10.84
C ASP A 237 -2.87 12.13 11.48
N LYS A 238 -3.15 13.36 11.05
CA LYS A 238 -4.33 14.12 11.50
C LYS A 238 -5.65 13.41 11.17
N ASN A 239 -5.79 12.93 9.92
CA ASN A 239 -6.97 12.18 9.50
C ASN A 239 -7.05 10.80 10.18
N LEU A 240 -5.90 10.17 10.43
CA LEU A 240 -5.80 8.92 11.17
C LEU A 240 -6.37 9.07 12.59
N GLY A 241 -6.06 10.17 13.27
CA GLY A 241 -6.64 10.48 14.59
C GLY A 241 -8.17 10.53 14.55
N ILE A 242 -8.74 11.20 13.54
CA ILE A 242 -10.20 11.28 13.35
C ILE A 242 -10.80 9.90 13.08
N LEU A 243 -10.16 9.11 12.21
CA LEU A 243 -10.61 7.75 11.92
C LEU A 243 -10.60 6.87 13.16
N MET A 244 -9.49 6.89 13.92
CA MET A 244 -9.35 6.10 15.16
C MET A 244 -10.44 6.41 16.18
N GLU A 245 -10.90 7.66 16.30
CA GLU A 245 -12.01 8.04 17.17
C GLU A 245 -13.34 7.42 16.72
N LYS A 246 -13.55 7.28 15.40
CA LYS A 246 -14.79 6.74 14.80
C LYS A 246 -14.83 5.22 14.70
N LEU A 247 -13.72 4.52 14.78
CA LEU A 247 -13.68 3.05 14.79
C LEU A 247 -14.58 2.52 15.93
N ARG A 248 -15.24 1.39 15.67
CA ARG A 248 -15.99 0.62 16.66
C ARG A 248 -15.06 -0.36 17.40
N ASP A 249 -15.52 -0.90 18.51
CA ASP A 249 -14.72 -1.85 19.32
C ASP A 249 -14.42 -3.16 18.56
N ASP A 250 -15.26 -3.51 17.59
CA ASP A 250 -15.12 -4.69 16.73
C ASP A 250 -14.59 -4.37 15.32
N ASP A 251 -13.95 -3.22 15.15
CA ASP A 251 -13.19 -2.87 13.94
C ASP A 251 -11.71 -3.20 14.11
N LEU A 252 -11.07 -3.60 13.02
CA LEU A 252 -9.62 -3.71 12.92
C LEU A 252 -9.11 -2.70 11.89
N LEU A 253 -8.16 -1.89 12.27
CA LEU A 253 -7.37 -1.03 11.39
C LEU A 253 -6.02 -1.68 11.12
N ILE A 254 -5.61 -1.76 9.87
CA ILE A 254 -4.27 -2.17 9.44
C ILE A 254 -3.69 -1.03 8.59
N LEU A 255 -2.51 -0.55 8.97
CA LEU A 255 -1.72 0.39 8.18
C LEU A 255 -0.53 -0.36 7.59
N THR A 256 -0.26 -0.15 6.31
CA THR A 256 0.85 -0.77 5.59
C THR A 256 1.30 0.09 4.40
N ALA A 257 2.28 -0.38 3.65
CA ALA A 257 2.67 0.13 2.35
C ALA A 257 2.82 -1.04 1.36
N ASP A 258 2.96 -0.75 0.10
CA ASP A 258 3.06 -1.74 -0.98
C ASP A 258 4.48 -1.91 -1.53
N HIS A 259 5.34 -0.92 -1.34
CA HIS A 259 6.77 -0.90 -1.67
C HIS A 259 7.45 0.30 -1.00
N GLY A 260 8.70 0.59 -1.31
CA GLY A 260 9.40 1.83 -1.00
C GLY A 260 9.50 2.75 -2.22
N ASN A 261 9.73 4.03 -2.00
CA ASN A 261 10.14 5.00 -3.02
C ASN A 261 10.89 6.15 -2.37
N ASP A 262 12.12 5.85 -1.93
CA ASP A 262 12.97 6.77 -1.17
C ASP A 262 13.20 8.08 -1.93
N PRO A 263 12.66 9.22 -1.43
CA PRO A 263 12.78 10.50 -2.12
C PRO A 263 14.19 11.08 -2.10
N THR A 264 15.11 10.48 -1.36
CA THR A 264 16.53 10.86 -1.36
C THR A 264 17.35 10.04 -2.34
N TYR A 265 16.81 8.95 -2.85
CA TYR A 265 17.50 8.02 -3.74
C TYR A 265 17.54 8.51 -5.19
N LYS A 266 18.49 8.00 -5.95
CA LYS A 266 18.68 8.34 -7.38
C LYS A 266 17.57 7.78 -8.27
N GLY A 267 17.39 8.37 -9.44
CA GLY A 267 16.43 7.91 -10.44
C GLY A 267 14.99 8.25 -10.07
N THR A 268 14.03 7.56 -10.67
CA THR A 268 12.59 7.77 -10.48
C THR A 268 11.84 6.46 -10.20
N ASP A 269 12.57 5.35 -10.04
CA ASP A 269 11.99 4.04 -9.78
C ASP A 269 11.69 3.84 -8.29
N HIS A 270 10.79 2.89 -7.99
CA HIS A 270 10.53 2.44 -6.64
C HIS A 270 11.75 1.78 -6.03
N THR A 271 11.77 1.65 -4.72
CA THR A 271 12.86 1.03 -3.96
C THR A 271 12.39 -0.24 -3.26
N ARG A 272 13.27 -1.26 -3.25
CA ARG A 272 13.02 -2.57 -2.64
C ARG A 272 13.24 -2.51 -1.14
N GLU A 273 12.17 -2.27 -0.40
CA GLU A 273 12.19 -2.05 1.03
C GLU A 273 11.23 -2.97 1.78
N TYR A 274 11.51 -3.21 3.05
CA TYR A 274 10.49 -3.65 3.98
C TYR A 274 9.36 -2.62 4.04
N VAL A 275 8.15 -3.08 4.34
CA VAL A 275 7.01 -2.19 4.57
C VAL A 275 6.47 -2.35 6.00
N PRO A 276 5.88 -1.30 6.58
CA PRO A 276 5.28 -1.39 7.90
C PRO A 276 4.02 -2.25 7.88
N PHE A 277 3.78 -2.97 8.96
CA PHE A 277 2.48 -3.52 9.33
C PHE A 277 2.14 -3.02 10.72
N ILE A 278 1.06 -2.29 10.85
CA ILE A 278 0.57 -1.79 12.13
C ILE A 278 -0.90 -2.13 12.24
N ALA A 279 -1.28 -2.91 13.25
CA ALA A 279 -2.66 -3.29 13.51
C ALA A 279 -3.17 -2.65 14.80
N TYR A 280 -4.40 -2.14 14.76
CA TYR A 280 -5.05 -1.52 15.92
C TYR A 280 -6.55 -1.81 15.94
N SER A 281 -7.05 -2.06 17.14
CA SER A 281 -8.48 -2.08 17.46
C SER A 281 -8.68 -1.50 18.85
N LYS A 282 -9.82 -0.85 19.08
CA LYS A 282 -10.20 -0.38 20.42
C LYS A 282 -10.33 -1.52 21.44
N SER A 283 -10.60 -2.73 20.97
CA SER A 283 -10.70 -3.93 21.81
C SER A 283 -9.37 -4.62 22.10
N MET A 284 -8.27 -4.19 21.46
CA MET A 284 -6.94 -4.75 21.72
C MET A 284 -6.48 -4.48 23.16
N LYS A 285 -5.90 -5.49 23.79
CA LYS A 285 -5.34 -5.38 25.15
C LYS A 285 -3.82 -5.15 25.08
N GLY A 286 -3.45 -3.90 24.80
CA GLY A 286 -2.05 -3.50 24.67
C GLY A 286 -1.49 -3.72 23.28
N GLY A 287 -0.38 -3.07 22.98
CA GLY A 287 0.37 -3.14 21.75
C GLY A 287 1.72 -3.84 21.92
N GLY A 288 2.57 -3.71 20.92
CA GLY A 288 3.94 -4.21 20.91
C GLY A 288 4.32 -4.87 19.61
N ALA A 289 5.61 -5.16 19.48
CA ALA A 289 6.14 -5.85 18.31
C ALA A 289 5.65 -7.31 18.25
N ILE A 290 5.40 -7.78 17.03
CA ILE A 290 5.18 -9.19 16.68
C ILE A 290 6.31 -9.66 15.77
N GLU A 291 6.38 -10.95 15.44
CA GLU A 291 7.45 -11.49 14.60
C GLU A 291 7.44 -10.87 13.19
N GLU A 292 8.63 -10.78 12.60
CA GLU A 292 8.80 -10.31 11.22
C GLU A 292 8.22 -11.32 10.23
N GLU A 293 7.54 -10.83 9.21
CA GLU A 293 6.88 -11.66 8.22
C GLU A 293 7.56 -11.62 6.86
N ALA A 294 7.66 -12.78 6.25
CA ALA A 294 8.37 -12.98 4.99
C ALA A 294 7.51 -12.70 3.74
N THR A 295 6.28 -12.21 3.92
CA THR A 295 5.37 -11.89 2.81
C THR A 295 4.29 -10.89 3.22
N PHE A 296 3.88 -10.04 2.31
CA PHE A 296 2.72 -9.15 2.49
C PHE A 296 1.39 -9.92 2.55
N ALA A 297 1.39 -11.17 2.09
CA ALA A 297 0.18 -12.00 1.99
C ALA A 297 -0.41 -12.39 3.35
N VAL A 298 0.30 -12.19 4.45
CA VAL A 298 -0.25 -12.33 5.80
C VAL A 298 -1.46 -11.42 6.02
N ILE A 299 -1.54 -10.28 5.33
CA ILE A 299 -2.66 -9.35 5.40
C ILE A 299 -3.94 -10.02 4.90
N GLY A 300 -3.95 -10.49 3.65
CA GLY A 300 -5.12 -11.14 3.05
C GLY A 300 -5.51 -12.43 3.75
N ALA A 301 -4.51 -13.23 4.16
CA ALA A 301 -4.74 -14.47 4.91
C ALA A 301 -5.39 -14.20 6.28
N THR A 302 -4.93 -13.16 7.01
CA THR A 302 -5.50 -12.75 8.29
C THR A 302 -6.93 -12.23 8.14
N ILE A 303 -7.22 -11.45 7.09
CA ILE A 303 -8.56 -10.98 6.79
C ILE A 303 -9.50 -12.17 6.49
N ALA A 304 -9.06 -13.08 5.64
CA ALA A 304 -9.84 -14.26 5.29
C ALA A 304 -10.14 -15.14 6.52
N ASP A 305 -9.13 -15.39 7.35
CA ASP A 305 -9.27 -16.17 8.59
C ASP A 305 -10.25 -15.50 9.57
N ASN A 306 -10.17 -14.18 9.77
CA ASN A 306 -11.12 -13.44 10.61
C ASN A 306 -12.57 -13.67 10.20
N PHE A 307 -12.85 -13.78 8.91
CA PHE A 307 -14.22 -14.03 8.41
C PHE A 307 -14.54 -15.51 8.21
N GLY A 308 -13.61 -16.43 8.50
CA GLY A 308 -13.77 -17.86 8.27
C GLY A 308 -13.85 -18.21 6.77
N VAL A 309 -13.23 -17.40 5.92
CA VAL A 309 -13.20 -17.59 4.47
C VAL A 309 -11.92 -18.30 4.08
N LYS A 310 -12.02 -19.32 3.25
CA LYS A 310 -10.84 -20.03 2.75
C LYS A 310 -10.17 -19.22 1.65
N MET A 311 -8.84 -19.03 1.77
CA MET A 311 -8.05 -18.43 0.69
C MET A 311 -8.11 -19.28 -0.59
N PRO A 312 -8.13 -18.65 -1.78
CA PRO A 312 -8.12 -19.36 -3.06
C PRO A 312 -6.89 -20.28 -3.20
N GLU A 313 -7.04 -21.33 -3.99
CA GLU A 313 -5.93 -22.24 -4.28
C GLU A 313 -4.81 -21.52 -5.03
N GLY A 314 -3.56 -21.80 -4.67
CA GLY A 314 -2.37 -21.14 -5.25
C GLY A 314 -2.00 -19.82 -4.60
N THR A 315 -2.76 -19.30 -3.64
CA THR A 315 -2.37 -18.14 -2.86
C THR A 315 -1.29 -18.49 -1.82
N ILE A 316 -0.48 -17.49 -1.47
CA ILE A 316 0.52 -17.58 -0.40
C ILE A 316 0.04 -16.85 0.85
N GLY A 317 0.82 -16.93 1.93
CA GLY A 317 0.56 -16.27 3.20
C GLY A 317 -0.10 -17.19 4.23
N HIS A 318 -0.07 -16.76 5.47
CA HIS A 318 -0.73 -17.39 6.63
C HIS A 318 -1.35 -16.32 7.51
N SER A 319 -2.25 -16.72 8.38
CA SER A 319 -2.93 -15.80 9.28
C SER A 319 -2.09 -15.52 10.53
N ILE A 320 -2.02 -14.25 10.90
CA ILE A 320 -1.45 -13.78 12.17
C ILE A 320 -2.54 -13.22 13.10
N LEU A 321 -3.81 -13.62 12.89
CA LEU A 321 -4.96 -13.11 13.65
C LEU A 321 -4.84 -13.37 15.15
N GLU A 322 -4.20 -14.43 15.55
CA GLU A 322 -4.02 -14.78 16.98
C GLU A 322 -3.05 -13.85 17.69
N GLU A 323 -2.19 -13.16 16.95
CA GLU A 323 -1.21 -12.20 17.47
C GLU A 323 -1.78 -10.78 17.63
N LEU A 324 -3.00 -10.53 17.06
CA LEU A 324 -3.66 -9.22 17.03
C LEU A 324 -4.70 -9.02 18.18
#